data_660a55cc9555b0feacc8e6aadddc7d4e
#
_entry.id   660a55cc9555b0feacc8e6aadddc7d4e
#
_cell.length_a   1.000
_cell.length_b   1.000
_cell.length_c   1.000
_cell.angle_alpha   90.00
_cell.angle_beta   90.00
_cell.angle_gamma   90.00
#
_symmetry.space_group_name_H-M   'P 1'
#
loop_
_entity.id
_entity.type
_entity.pdbx_description
1 polymer ?
#
loop_
_entity_poly.entity_id
_entity_poly.type
_entity_poly.pdbx_seq_one_letter_code
_entity_poly.pdbx_strand_id
1 'polypeptide(L)'
;KVLHRSLEGERRVNSDGEEYLLRPNLEQTRFLHHFVQRLKVERLEARQQSQSNTKLEPLLDVIHGLPGTGKSEVISWMRVLMEDGLGWTHGVQFVCLAYQNAMAAQIDGYTVHHWSGIPSWPKDGNATGDRHKQSIKCQALRMVIIDELSMISADLLGALAYVIKKAIRVPGTYKKRASDGSTRVFGGVNVVMCMDWWQLQPVTGTALISDPLHSKGLARDGMNILWGDGIDSVRDVWFLE
;
A
#
# COMPACT_ATOMS: atom_id res chain seq x y z
N LYS A 1 15.92 -12.98 -11.60
CA LYS A 1 17.25 -12.78 -10.97
C LYS A 1 17.11 -12.03 -9.65
N VAL A 2 16.46 -10.84 -9.60
CA VAL A 2 16.33 -10.04 -8.36
C VAL A 2 15.61 -10.84 -7.27
N LEU A 3 14.44 -11.41 -7.55
CA LEU A 3 13.73 -12.27 -6.59
C LEU A 3 14.61 -13.42 -6.08
N HIS A 4 15.34 -14.10 -6.97
CA HIS A 4 16.21 -15.21 -6.58
C HIS A 4 17.29 -14.74 -5.59
N ARG A 5 17.94 -13.61 -5.86
CA ARG A 5 18.90 -13.00 -4.93
C ARG A 5 18.28 -12.65 -3.58
N SER A 6 17.06 -12.10 -3.57
CA SER A 6 16.35 -11.79 -2.33
C SER A 6 16.00 -13.05 -1.52
N LEU A 7 15.71 -14.17 -2.20
CA LEU A 7 15.39 -15.45 -1.55
C LEU A 7 16.63 -16.20 -1.03
N GLU A 8 17.81 -15.98 -1.64
CA GLU A 8 19.08 -16.53 -1.15
C GLU A 8 19.48 -15.94 0.20
N GLY A 9 19.01 -14.73 0.48
CA GLY A 9 19.25 -14.03 1.73
C GLY A 9 20.47 -13.12 1.74
N GLU A 10 20.54 -12.30 2.76
CA GLU A 10 21.58 -11.31 3.01
C GLU A 10 22.28 -11.62 4.33
N ARG A 11 23.61 -11.59 4.34
CA ARG A 11 24.36 -11.69 5.59
C ARG A 11 24.26 -10.36 6.33
N ARG A 12 23.85 -10.44 7.58
CA ARG A 12 23.78 -9.29 8.50
C ARG A 12 24.50 -9.62 9.80
N VAL A 13 24.84 -8.60 10.56
CA VAL A 13 25.45 -8.70 11.87
C VAL A 13 24.45 -8.18 12.90
N ASN A 14 24.19 -8.93 13.97
CA ASN A 14 23.30 -8.52 15.05
C ASN A 14 24.01 -7.53 16.00
N SER A 15 23.30 -7.04 17.03
CA SER A 15 23.84 -6.14 18.04
C SER A 15 25.02 -6.72 18.82
N ASP A 16 25.13 -8.03 18.89
CA ASP A 16 26.17 -8.77 19.64
C ASP A 16 27.37 -9.10 18.76
N GLY A 17 27.36 -8.65 17.48
CA GLY A 17 28.45 -8.86 16.53
C GLY A 17 28.44 -10.21 15.82
N GLU A 18 27.37 -11.00 15.96
CA GLU A 18 27.25 -12.30 15.31
C GLU A 18 26.68 -12.18 13.90
N GLU A 19 27.28 -12.89 12.95
CA GLU A 19 26.76 -12.96 11.59
C GLU A 19 25.59 -13.91 11.51
N TYR A 20 24.51 -13.49 10.86
CA TYR A 20 23.36 -14.33 10.55
C TYR A 20 22.90 -14.11 9.10
N LEU A 21 22.23 -15.12 8.55
CA LEU A 21 21.66 -15.04 7.21
C LEU A 21 20.18 -14.66 7.30
N LEU A 22 19.86 -13.42 6.92
CA LEU A 22 18.47 -12.98 6.81
C LEU A 22 17.91 -13.44 5.47
N ARG A 23 16.93 -14.30 5.49
CA ARG A 23 16.18 -14.76 4.30
C ARG A 23 14.69 -14.85 4.60
N PRO A 24 13.82 -14.67 3.59
CA PRO A 24 12.39 -14.85 3.78
C PRO A 24 12.04 -16.25 4.28
N ASN A 25 11.13 -16.34 5.24
CA ASN A 25 10.50 -17.59 5.64
C ASN A 25 9.50 -18.07 4.56
N LEU A 26 8.80 -19.17 4.82
CA LEU A 26 7.90 -19.77 3.83
C LEU A 26 6.74 -18.84 3.45
N GLU A 27 6.10 -18.20 4.43
CA GLU A 27 4.95 -17.31 4.24
C GLU A 27 5.37 -16.04 3.50
N GLN A 28 6.46 -15.44 3.93
CA GLN A 28 7.07 -14.27 3.26
C GLN A 28 7.46 -14.60 1.82
N THR A 29 8.04 -15.80 1.59
CA THR A 29 8.41 -16.28 0.24
C THR A 29 7.17 -16.41 -0.66
N ARG A 30 6.07 -17.01 -0.14
CA ARG A 30 4.81 -17.16 -0.87
C ARG A 30 4.25 -15.79 -1.27
N PHE A 31 4.19 -14.86 -0.31
CA PHE A 31 3.75 -13.50 -0.60
C PHE A 31 4.65 -12.82 -1.66
N LEU A 32 5.98 -12.88 -1.54
CA LEU A 32 6.90 -12.28 -2.50
C LEU A 32 6.73 -12.88 -3.91
N HIS A 33 6.46 -14.18 -4.02
CA HIS A 33 6.12 -14.80 -5.31
C HIS A 33 4.82 -14.22 -5.90
N HIS A 34 3.76 -14.10 -5.11
CA HIS A 34 2.51 -13.46 -5.52
C HIS A 34 2.74 -12.01 -5.97
N PHE A 35 3.44 -11.23 -5.17
CA PHE A 35 3.82 -9.86 -5.48
C PHE A 35 4.56 -9.73 -6.81
N VAL A 36 5.56 -10.59 -7.05
CA VAL A 36 6.34 -10.59 -8.31
C VAL A 36 5.47 -10.94 -9.52
N GLN A 37 4.49 -11.83 -9.39
CA GLN A 37 3.56 -12.09 -10.49
C GLN A 37 2.80 -10.82 -10.88
N ARG A 38 2.35 -10.03 -9.90
CA ARG A 38 1.72 -8.74 -10.18
C ARG A 38 2.67 -7.75 -10.82
N LEU A 39 3.93 -7.63 -10.34
CA LEU A 39 4.94 -6.75 -10.93
C LEU A 39 5.23 -7.09 -12.41
N LYS A 40 5.22 -8.39 -12.77
CA LYS A 40 5.36 -8.81 -14.18
C LYS A 40 4.23 -8.26 -15.04
N VAL A 41 2.99 -8.30 -14.54
CA VAL A 41 1.82 -7.74 -15.24
C VAL A 41 1.95 -6.23 -15.38
N GLU A 42 2.32 -5.51 -14.32
CA GLU A 42 2.55 -4.06 -14.37
C GLU A 42 3.59 -3.68 -15.42
N ARG A 43 4.66 -4.46 -15.53
CA ARG A 43 5.70 -4.24 -16.55
C ARG A 43 5.18 -4.42 -17.97
N LEU A 44 4.32 -5.41 -18.20
CA LEU A 44 3.71 -5.66 -19.50
C LEU A 44 2.72 -4.55 -19.87
N GLU A 45 1.85 -4.17 -18.93
CA GLU A 45 0.88 -3.08 -19.12
C GLU A 45 1.57 -1.75 -19.43
N ALA A 46 2.68 -1.44 -18.74
CA ALA A 46 3.46 -0.23 -18.98
C ALA A 46 4.07 -0.17 -20.39
N ARG A 47 4.44 -1.33 -20.97
CA ARG A 47 5.03 -1.40 -22.32
C ARG A 47 4.02 -1.28 -23.44
N GLN A 48 2.80 -1.74 -23.21
CA GLN A 48 1.79 -1.81 -24.26
C GLN A 48 1.05 -0.49 -24.49
N GLN A 49 1.26 0.53 -23.64
CA GLN A 49 0.58 1.84 -23.68
C GLN A 49 -0.94 1.78 -23.90
N SER A 50 -1.50 0.58 -23.96
CA SER A 50 -2.93 0.35 -24.16
C SER A 50 -3.63 0.37 -22.82
N GLN A 51 -4.79 0.97 -22.77
CA GLN A 51 -5.82 0.69 -21.77
C GLN A 51 -6.24 -0.79 -21.91
N SER A 52 -5.34 -1.70 -21.56
CA SER A 52 -5.70 -3.10 -21.63
C SER A 52 -6.73 -3.32 -20.52
N ASN A 53 -7.91 -3.76 -20.90
CA ASN A 53 -8.84 -4.46 -20.03
C ASN A 53 -8.16 -5.76 -19.59
N THR A 54 -7.05 -5.64 -18.81
CA THR A 54 -6.42 -6.80 -18.26
C THR A 54 -7.38 -7.42 -17.27
N LYS A 55 -7.65 -8.70 -17.45
CA LYS A 55 -8.48 -9.51 -16.57
C LYS A 55 -7.88 -9.64 -15.14
N LEU A 56 -6.65 -9.16 -14.96
CA LEU A 56 -5.95 -9.24 -13.68
C LEU A 56 -6.18 -7.97 -12.86
N GLU A 57 -6.84 -8.18 -11.74
CA GLU A 57 -7.14 -7.13 -10.79
C GLU A 57 -5.88 -6.54 -10.14
N PRO A 58 -5.86 -5.23 -9.81
CA PRO A 58 -4.78 -4.64 -9.01
C PRO A 58 -4.68 -5.33 -7.65
N LEU A 59 -3.51 -5.38 -7.04
CA LEU A 59 -3.39 -5.83 -5.65
C LEU A 59 -4.20 -4.93 -4.72
N LEU A 60 -4.88 -5.54 -3.80
CA LEU A 60 -5.47 -4.90 -2.63
C LEU A 60 -5.37 -5.92 -1.49
N ASP A 61 -4.16 -6.06 -0.97
CA ASP A 61 -3.79 -7.14 -0.07
C ASP A 61 -3.39 -6.61 1.30
N VAL A 62 -3.59 -7.45 2.30
CA VAL A 62 -3.17 -7.20 3.68
C VAL A 62 -2.12 -8.22 4.09
N ILE A 63 -1.04 -7.76 4.70
CA ILE A 63 -0.06 -8.55 5.42
C ILE A 63 -0.31 -8.35 6.90
N HIS A 64 -0.73 -9.40 7.58
CA HIS A 64 -0.91 -9.42 9.02
C HIS A 64 0.23 -10.19 9.69
N GLY A 65 0.74 -9.67 10.78
CA GLY A 65 1.74 -10.39 11.60
C GLY A 65 2.02 -9.64 12.89
N LEU A 66 2.36 -10.39 13.92
CA LEU A 66 2.75 -9.85 15.22
C LEU A 66 4.05 -9.02 15.13
N PRO A 67 4.42 -8.24 16.16
CA PRO A 67 5.73 -7.63 16.23
C PRO A 67 6.84 -8.68 16.07
N GLY A 68 7.87 -8.37 15.28
CA GLY A 68 8.99 -9.28 15.06
C GLY A 68 8.81 -10.34 13.96
N THR A 69 7.63 -10.46 13.34
CA THR A 69 7.42 -11.41 12.22
C THR A 69 8.03 -10.97 10.88
N GLY A 70 8.75 -9.85 10.86
CA GLY A 70 9.49 -9.39 9.69
C GLY A 70 8.65 -8.64 8.65
N LYS A 71 7.55 -7.99 9.02
CA LYS A 71 6.76 -7.14 8.09
C LYS A 71 7.62 -6.08 7.40
N SER A 72 8.47 -5.37 8.14
CA SER A 72 9.36 -4.34 7.60
C SER A 72 10.41 -4.93 6.65
N GLU A 73 10.86 -6.17 6.88
CA GLU A 73 11.74 -6.87 5.95
C GLU A 73 11.00 -7.22 4.64
N VAL A 74 9.74 -7.62 4.72
CA VAL A 74 8.92 -7.84 3.51
C VAL A 74 8.80 -6.55 2.71
N ILE A 75 8.58 -5.40 3.37
CA ILE A 75 8.56 -4.08 2.71
C ILE A 75 9.92 -3.79 2.03
N SER A 76 11.02 -4.07 2.71
CA SER A 76 12.37 -3.90 2.16
C SER A 76 12.58 -4.76 0.91
N TRP A 77 12.21 -6.03 0.93
CA TRP A 77 12.29 -6.91 -0.25
C TRP A 77 11.36 -6.46 -1.38
N MET A 78 10.13 -6.00 -1.07
CA MET A 78 9.25 -5.41 -2.10
C MET A 78 9.91 -4.21 -2.76
N ARG A 79 10.57 -3.33 -2.00
CA ARG A 79 11.30 -2.18 -2.54
C ARG A 79 12.42 -2.61 -3.48
N VAL A 80 13.28 -3.54 -3.06
CA VAL A 80 14.35 -4.08 -3.91
C VAL A 80 13.78 -4.65 -5.20
N LEU A 81 12.65 -5.36 -5.15
CA LEU A 81 12.00 -5.91 -6.35
C LEU A 81 11.49 -4.82 -7.29
N MET A 82 10.99 -3.71 -6.77
CA MET A 82 10.53 -2.57 -7.57
C MET A 82 11.70 -1.73 -8.10
N GLU A 83 12.66 -1.41 -7.26
CA GLU A 83 13.82 -0.57 -7.62
C GLU A 83 14.76 -1.32 -8.55
N ASP A 84 15.34 -2.44 -8.12
CA ASP A 84 16.30 -3.22 -8.92
C ASP A 84 15.64 -4.06 -10.03
N GLY A 85 14.41 -4.54 -9.77
CA GLY A 85 13.71 -5.42 -10.71
C GLY A 85 13.01 -4.69 -11.84
N LEU A 86 12.40 -3.53 -11.57
CA LEU A 86 11.63 -2.74 -12.52
C LEU A 86 12.25 -1.40 -12.87
N GLY A 87 13.25 -0.93 -12.11
CA GLY A 87 13.81 0.41 -12.23
C GLY A 87 12.84 1.51 -11.77
N TRP A 88 11.94 1.17 -10.84
CA TRP A 88 11.01 2.15 -10.30
C TRP A 88 11.68 3.02 -9.23
N THR A 89 11.27 4.27 -9.18
CA THR A 89 11.76 5.25 -8.20
C THR A 89 10.72 5.47 -7.11
N HIS A 90 11.13 5.38 -5.86
CA HIS A 90 10.28 5.73 -4.70
C HIS A 90 9.80 7.18 -4.80
N GLY A 91 8.54 7.42 -4.46
CA GLY A 91 7.89 8.72 -4.60
C GLY A 91 7.39 9.02 -6.02
N VAL A 92 7.68 8.17 -7.03
CA VAL A 92 7.24 8.33 -8.42
C VAL A 92 6.32 7.18 -8.83
N GLN A 93 6.85 5.97 -9.03
CA GLN A 93 6.03 4.82 -9.41
C GLN A 93 5.48 4.04 -8.22
N PHE A 94 6.15 4.10 -7.09
CA PHE A 94 5.64 3.53 -5.84
C PHE A 94 5.89 4.46 -4.66
N VAL A 95 5.13 4.28 -3.59
CA VAL A 95 5.30 5.01 -2.35
C VAL A 95 5.07 4.10 -1.15
N CYS A 96 5.92 4.26 -0.13
CA CYS A 96 5.75 3.65 1.18
C CYS A 96 5.21 4.72 2.14
N LEU A 97 4.13 4.39 2.83
CA LEU A 97 3.41 5.30 3.73
C LEU A 97 3.29 4.67 5.11
N ALA A 98 3.39 5.49 6.15
CA ALA A 98 3.06 5.11 7.53
C ALA A 98 2.33 6.26 8.23
N TYR A 99 1.73 5.97 9.39
CA TYR A 99 0.99 6.98 10.13
C TYR A 99 1.94 7.99 10.81
N GLN A 100 3.00 7.50 11.46
CA GLN A 100 3.95 8.30 12.24
C GLN A 100 5.30 8.47 11.53
N ASN A 101 5.98 9.61 11.81
CA ASN A 101 7.29 9.91 11.23
C ASN A 101 8.35 8.86 11.55
N ALA A 102 8.39 8.34 12.79
CA ALA A 102 9.36 7.33 13.18
C ALA A 102 9.20 6.04 12.36
N MET A 103 7.96 5.59 12.15
CA MET A 103 7.65 4.41 11.34
C MET A 103 7.91 4.65 9.86
N ALA A 104 7.55 5.82 9.35
CA ALA A 104 7.85 6.21 7.97
C ALA A 104 9.37 6.20 7.70
N ALA A 105 10.17 6.67 8.66
CA ALA A 105 11.64 6.63 8.56
C ALA A 105 12.20 5.19 8.52
N GLN A 106 11.60 4.24 9.25
CA GLN A 106 12.05 2.83 9.25
C GLN A 106 11.90 2.15 7.89
N ILE A 107 10.91 2.58 7.09
CA ILE A 107 10.64 2.04 5.74
C ILE A 107 11.11 2.99 4.63
N ASP A 108 11.94 4.01 4.96
CA ASP A 108 12.31 5.09 4.04
C ASP A 108 11.12 5.66 3.29
N GLY A 109 10.03 5.89 3.97
CA GLY A 109 8.75 6.31 3.40
C GLY A 109 8.35 7.70 3.83
N TYR A 110 7.09 8.01 3.62
CA TYR A 110 6.46 9.27 4.03
C TYR A 110 5.31 9.01 5.00
N THR A 111 4.95 10.02 5.79
CA THR A 111 3.66 9.91 6.49
C THR A 111 2.50 10.08 5.52
N VAL A 112 1.38 9.42 5.82
CA VAL A 112 0.14 9.53 5.03
C VAL A 112 -0.25 10.99 4.83
N HIS A 113 -0.24 11.79 5.91
CA HIS A 113 -0.59 13.20 5.88
C HIS A 113 0.34 14.03 5.01
N HIS A 114 1.66 13.86 5.17
CA HIS A 114 2.64 14.61 4.39
C HIS A 114 2.55 14.30 2.88
N TRP A 115 2.46 13.01 2.54
CA TRP A 115 2.44 12.61 1.14
C TRP A 115 1.13 12.98 0.45
N SER A 116 -0.02 12.70 1.08
CA SER A 116 -1.34 12.94 0.51
C SER A 116 -1.79 14.41 0.59
N GLY A 117 -1.19 15.20 1.50
CA GLY A 117 -1.66 16.55 1.80
C GLY A 117 -2.98 16.60 2.55
N ILE A 118 -3.47 15.46 3.04
CA ILE A 118 -4.65 15.40 3.93
C ILE A 118 -4.25 16.03 5.27
N PRO A 119 -4.94 17.07 5.77
CA PRO A 119 -4.59 17.68 7.04
C PRO A 119 -4.85 16.73 8.22
N SER A 120 -3.98 16.74 9.23
CA SER A 120 -4.16 15.96 10.47
C SER A 120 -5.38 16.40 11.26
N TRP A 121 -5.74 17.68 11.14
CA TRP A 121 -6.93 18.29 11.74
C TRP A 121 -7.68 19.04 10.65
N PRO A 122 -8.76 18.50 10.11
CA PRO A 122 -9.53 19.20 9.10
C PRO A 122 -10.16 20.45 9.71
N LYS A 123 -9.73 21.63 9.26
CA LYS A 123 -10.45 22.88 9.48
C LYS A 123 -11.56 22.94 8.43
N ASP A 124 -12.77 23.14 8.87
CA ASP A 124 -13.95 23.44 8.04
C ASP A 124 -14.31 22.42 6.95
N GLY A 125 -14.27 21.12 7.27
CA GLY A 125 -14.81 20.08 6.38
C GLY A 125 -14.04 19.82 5.08
N ASN A 126 -12.96 20.55 4.79
CA ASN A 126 -12.11 20.34 3.63
C ASN A 126 -10.99 19.33 3.92
N ALA A 127 -11.29 18.06 3.83
CA ALA A 127 -10.33 16.97 4.02
C ALA A 127 -9.41 16.71 2.80
N THR A 128 -9.46 17.56 1.78
CA THR A 128 -8.72 17.33 0.52
C THR A 128 -7.64 18.38 0.36
N GLY A 129 -6.37 17.96 0.42
CA GLY A 129 -5.23 18.83 0.14
C GLY A 129 -5.17 19.35 -1.30
N ASP A 130 -4.07 20.02 -1.65
CA ASP A 130 -3.85 20.64 -2.98
C ASP A 130 -3.92 19.58 -4.11
N ARG A 131 -5.02 19.61 -4.86
CA ARG A 131 -5.32 18.66 -5.94
C ARG A 131 -4.26 18.68 -7.05
N HIS A 132 -3.66 19.81 -7.32
CA HIS A 132 -2.65 19.93 -8.38
C HIS A 132 -1.36 19.19 -7.98
N LYS A 133 -0.88 19.43 -6.77
CA LYS A 133 0.29 18.73 -6.23
C LYS A 133 0.07 17.21 -6.15
N GLN A 134 -1.14 16.79 -5.76
CA GLN A 134 -1.49 15.38 -5.70
C GLN A 134 -1.53 14.75 -7.10
N SER A 135 -2.07 15.44 -8.09
CA SER A 135 -2.10 14.95 -9.47
C SER A 135 -0.69 14.73 -10.02
N ILE A 136 0.26 15.61 -9.71
CA ILE A 136 1.66 15.45 -10.10
C ILE A 136 2.26 14.21 -9.44
N LYS A 137 2.08 14.04 -8.11
CA LYS A 137 2.59 12.89 -7.36
C LYS A 137 2.00 11.55 -7.85
N CYS A 138 0.74 11.55 -8.25
CA CYS A 138 0.04 10.33 -8.70
C CYS A 138 0.21 10.06 -10.20
N GLN A 139 0.91 10.90 -10.96
CA GLN A 139 0.97 10.81 -12.42
C GLN A 139 1.54 9.48 -12.92
N ALA A 140 2.56 8.96 -12.25
CA ALA A 140 3.16 7.67 -12.58
C ALA A 140 2.95 6.61 -11.51
N LEU A 141 2.12 6.89 -10.49
CA LEU A 141 1.93 6.00 -9.34
C LEU A 141 1.30 4.67 -9.76
N ARG A 142 1.89 3.55 -9.33
CA ARG A 142 1.46 2.20 -9.63
C ARG A 142 1.32 1.30 -8.39
N MET A 143 1.99 1.69 -7.29
CA MET A 143 1.98 0.91 -6.07
C MET A 143 1.98 1.83 -4.86
N VAL A 144 1.17 1.48 -3.86
CA VAL A 144 1.17 2.08 -2.53
C VAL A 144 1.39 0.97 -1.52
N ILE A 145 2.35 1.16 -0.64
CA ILE A 145 2.58 0.29 0.51
C ILE A 145 2.23 1.11 1.75
N ILE A 146 1.37 0.57 2.60
CA ILE A 146 0.95 1.23 3.85
C ILE A 146 1.41 0.36 5.00
N ASP A 147 2.30 0.89 5.84
CA ASP A 147 2.73 0.20 7.05
C ASP A 147 1.96 0.71 8.28
N GLU A 148 1.87 -0.16 9.31
CA GLU A 148 1.16 0.11 10.56
C GLU A 148 -0.29 0.58 10.34
N LEU A 149 -1.01 -0.12 9.49
CA LEU A 149 -2.39 0.22 9.13
C LEU A 149 -3.32 0.29 10.35
N SER A 150 -3.07 -0.46 11.42
CA SER A 150 -3.86 -0.42 12.67
C SER A 150 -3.95 0.98 13.28
N MET A 151 -2.93 1.82 13.08
CA MET A 151 -2.91 3.21 13.58
C MET A 151 -3.61 4.22 12.65
N ILE A 152 -4.00 3.80 11.46
CA ILE A 152 -4.71 4.63 10.49
C ILE A 152 -6.21 4.48 10.74
N SER A 153 -6.93 5.59 10.91
CA SER A 153 -8.39 5.53 11.05
C SER A 153 -9.07 5.18 9.73
N ALA A 154 -10.26 4.60 9.80
CA ALA A 154 -11.09 4.32 8.63
C ALA A 154 -11.35 5.60 7.80
N ASP A 155 -11.57 6.73 8.47
CA ASP A 155 -11.74 8.03 7.82
C ASP A 155 -10.51 8.43 7.00
N LEU A 156 -9.32 8.24 7.56
CA LEU A 156 -8.06 8.58 6.88
C LEU A 156 -7.77 7.62 5.72
N LEU A 157 -8.06 6.32 5.89
CA LEU A 157 -7.92 5.33 4.81
C LEU A 157 -8.87 5.64 3.65
N GLY A 158 -10.14 5.94 3.96
CA GLY A 158 -11.13 6.35 2.97
C GLY A 158 -10.73 7.65 2.26
N ALA A 159 -10.24 8.65 3.01
CA ALA A 159 -9.75 9.91 2.46
C ALA A 159 -8.54 9.69 1.53
N LEU A 160 -7.58 8.86 1.92
CA LEU A 160 -6.40 8.52 1.11
C LEU A 160 -6.82 7.84 -0.21
N ALA A 161 -7.72 6.86 -0.13
CA ALA A 161 -8.26 6.18 -1.30
C ALA A 161 -8.96 7.15 -2.26
N TYR A 162 -9.76 8.06 -1.71
CA TYR A 162 -10.46 9.10 -2.47
C TYR A 162 -9.49 10.07 -3.15
N VAL A 163 -8.47 10.56 -2.43
CA VAL A 163 -7.46 11.48 -2.95
C VAL A 163 -6.72 10.86 -4.12
N ILE A 164 -6.22 9.64 -3.98
CA ILE A 164 -5.52 8.92 -5.05
C ILE A 164 -6.46 8.66 -6.23
N LYS A 165 -7.68 8.17 -5.97
CA LYS A 165 -8.71 7.95 -7.00
C LYS A 165 -9.00 9.21 -7.83
N LYS A 166 -9.03 10.38 -7.18
CA LYS A 166 -9.25 11.68 -7.84
C LYS A 166 -8.02 12.19 -8.61
N ALA A 167 -6.84 12.05 -8.03
CA ALA A 167 -5.59 12.48 -8.64
C ALA A 167 -5.30 11.73 -9.95
N ILE A 168 -5.56 10.43 -9.99
CA ILE A 168 -5.38 9.58 -11.18
C ILE A 168 -6.42 9.83 -12.28
N ARG A 169 -7.39 10.70 -12.08
CA ARG A 169 -8.36 11.08 -13.13
C ARG A 169 -7.80 12.05 -14.17
N VAL A 170 -6.66 12.67 -13.93
CA VAL A 170 -6.04 13.60 -14.86
C VAL A 170 -5.66 12.86 -16.16
N PRO A 171 -5.93 13.43 -17.35
CA PRO A 171 -5.54 12.83 -18.62
C PRO A 171 -4.06 12.46 -18.65
N GLY A 172 -3.76 11.28 -19.19
CA GLY A 172 -2.39 10.77 -19.27
C GLY A 172 -1.90 10.02 -18.02
N THR A 173 -2.63 10.06 -16.91
CA THR A 173 -2.28 9.29 -15.73
C THR A 173 -2.74 7.83 -15.84
N TYR A 174 -1.96 6.95 -15.22
CA TYR A 174 -2.29 5.53 -15.13
C TYR A 174 -3.53 5.32 -14.24
N LYS A 175 -4.48 4.55 -14.76
CA LYS A 175 -5.72 4.25 -14.05
C LYS A 175 -6.33 2.95 -14.53
N LYS A 176 -6.70 2.08 -13.60
CA LYS A 176 -7.47 0.86 -13.88
C LYS A 176 -8.95 1.06 -13.57
N ARG A 177 -9.77 0.47 -14.43
CA ARG A 177 -11.22 0.44 -14.27
C ARG A 177 -11.69 -0.98 -13.97
N ALA A 178 -12.83 -1.10 -13.30
CA ALA A 178 -13.53 -2.36 -13.18
C ALA A 178 -14.17 -2.79 -14.51
N SER A 179 -14.62 -4.03 -14.59
CA SER A 179 -15.28 -4.59 -15.77
C SER A 179 -16.56 -3.85 -16.15
N ASP A 180 -17.26 -3.25 -15.18
CA ASP A 180 -18.44 -2.42 -15.35
C ASP A 180 -18.12 -0.96 -15.79
N GLY A 181 -16.84 -0.65 -15.99
CA GLY A 181 -16.37 0.69 -16.32
C GLY A 181 -16.23 1.64 -15.13
N SER A 182 -16.62 1.23 -13.92
CA SER A 182 -16.47 2.04 -12.71
C SER A 182 -14.99 2.29 -12.38
N THR A 183 -14.73 3.33 -11.59
CA THR A 183 -13.37 3.61 -11.14
C THR A 183 -13.08 2.82 -9.88
N ARG A 184 -12.05 1.97 -9.93
CA ARG A 184 -11.54 1.20 -8.80
C ARG A 184 -11.19 2.06 -7.60
N VAL A 185 -11.25 1.48 -6.40
CA VAL A 185 -10.67 2.07 -5.19
C VAL A 185 -9.19 2.39 -5.44
N PHE A 186 -8.67 3.43 -4.84
CA PHE A 186 -7.33 3.98 -5.14
C PHE A 186 -7.07 4.24 -6.65
N GLY A 187 -8.11 4.34 -7.48
CA GLY A 187 -7.96 4.49 -8.93
C GLY A 187 -7.39 3.25 -9.64
N GLY A 188 -7.37 2.11 -8.98
CA GLY A 188 -6.80 0.86 -9.49
C GLY A 188 -5.28 0.77 -9.38
N VAL A 189 -4.65 1.59 -8.56
CA VAL A 189 -3.27 1.42 -8.11
C VAL A 189 -3.20 0.18 -7.23
N ASN A 190 -2.11 -0.57 -7.30
CA ASN A 190 -1.89 -1.70 -6.41
C ASN A 190 -1.64 -1.18 -4.99
N VAL A 191 -2.23 -1.83 -4.00
CA VAL A 191 -2.07 -1.46 -2.60
C VAL A 191 -1.74 -2.70 -1.78
N VAL A 192 -0.70 -2.61 -0.98
CA VAL A 192 -0.34 -3.60 0.05
C VAL A 192 -0.34 -2.89 1.38
N MET A 193 -1.06 -3.43 2.34
CA MET A 193 -1.23 -2.86 3.67
C MET A 193 -0.64 -3.83 4.71
N CYS A 194 0.31 -3.36 5.51
CA CYS A 194 0.88 -4.14 6.60
C CYS A 194 0.22 -3.72 7.92
N MET A 195 -0.15 -4.70 8.74
CA MET A 195 -0.85 -4.42 10.00
C MET A 195 -0.52 -5.44 11.08
N ASP A 196 -0.84 -5.02 12.29
CA ASP A 196 -0.97 -5.87 13.47
C ASP A 196 -2.20 -5.43 14.26
N TRP A 197 -3.23 -6.29 14.31
CA TRP A 197 -4.46 -5.97 15.03
C TRP A 197 -4.30 -5.81 16.54
N TRP A 198 -3.22 -6.33 17.10
CA TRP A 198 -2.93 -6.28 18.53
C TRP A 198 -2.11 -5.04 18.93
N GLN A 199 -1.67 -4.24 17.95
CA GLN A 199 -0.99 -2.97 18.19
C GLN A 199 -1.96 -1.81 18.41
N LEU A 200 -1.40 -0.61 18.60
CA LEU A 200 -2.14 0.60 18.92
C LEU A 200 -3.19 0.94 17.85
N GLN A 201 -4.36 1.31 18.34
CA GLN A 201 -5.44 1.84 17.53
C GLN A 201 -5.22 3.32 17.21
N PRO A 202 -5.93 3.89 16.24
CA PRO A 202 -5.82 5.30 15.91
C PRO A 202 -6.25 6.17 17.12
N VAL A 203 -5.50 7.24 17.37
CA VAL A 203 -5.78 8.18 18.46
C VAL A 203 -7.07 8.98 18.20
N THR A 204 -7.41 9.17 16.93
CA THR A 204 -8.59 9.92 16.48
C THR A 204 -9.25 9.25 15.29
N GLY A 205 -10.54 9.47 15.11
CA GLY A 205 -11.32 8.86 14.03
C GLY A 205 -11.82 7.46 14.38
N THR A 206 -12.44 6.81 13.41
CA THR A 206 -13.03 5.47 13.58
C THR A 206 -11.94 4.41 13.41
N ALA A 207 -11.75 3.57 14.43
CA ALA A 207 -10.81 2.46 14.32
C ALA A 207 -11.29 1.44 13.28
N LEU A 208 -10.35 0.85 12.52
CA LEU A 208 -10.65 -0.12 11.47
C LEU A 208 -11.26 -1.45 11.99
N ILE A 209 -11.15 -1.71 13.29
CA ILE A 209 -11.79 -2.85 13.96
C ILE A 209 -13.14 -2.51 14.60
N SER A 210 -13.62 -1.27 14.44
CA SER A 210 -14.94 -0.85 14.95
C SER A 210 -16.07 -1.47 14.13
N ASP A 211 -17.29 -1.43 14.67
CA ASP A 211 -18.47 -1.91 13.96
C ASP A 211 -18.73 -1.13 12.65
N PRO A 212 -18.64 -1.77 11.49
CA PRO A 212 -18.83 -1.09 10.21
C PRO A 212 -20.28 -0.59 10.00
N LEU A 213 -21.26 -1.16 10.66
CA LEU A 213 -22.68 -0.79 10.50
C LEU A 213 -22.96 0.66 10.90
N HIS A 214 -22.21 1.20 11.83
CA HIS A 214 -22.38 2.56 12.33
C HIS A 214 -21.49 3.60 11.59
N SER A 215 -20.62 3.15 10.70
CA SER A 215 -19.70 4.03 9.95
C SER A 215 -20.43 4.79 8.83
N LYS A 216 -20.07 6.07 8.63
CA LYS A 216 -20.64 6.95 7.59
C LYS A 216 -19.54 7.66 6.80
N GLY A 217 -19.88 8.09 5.57
CA GLY A 217 -18.96 8.87 4.74
C GLY A 217 -17.63 8.17 4.53
N LEU A 218 -16.53 8.90 4.70
CA LEU A 218 -15.16 8.39 4.49
C LEU A 218 -14.82 7.22 5.40
N ALA A 219 -15.35 7.19 6.64
CA ALA A 219 -15.14 6.04 7.52
C ALA A 219 -15.77 4.76 6.97
N ARG A 220 -16.97 4.84 6.40
CA ARG A 220 -17.59 3.71 5.71
C ARG A 220 -16.76 3.27 4.51
N ASP A 221 -16.26 4.22 3.70
CA ASP A 221 -15.43 3.89 2.54
C ASP A 221 -14.14 3.16 2.97
N GLY A 222 -13.48 3.64 4.02
CA GLY A 222 -12.29 2.98 4.58
C GLY A 222 -12.59 1.59 5.15
N MET A 223 -13.71 1.43 5.86
CA MET A 223 -14.14 0.12 6.37
C MET A 223 -14.46 -0.86 5.24
N ASN A 224 -15.12 -0.40 4.17
CA ASN A 224 -15.42 -1.24 3.02
C ASN A 224 -14.17 -1.71 2.27
N ILE A 225 -13.06 -0.96 2.32
CA ILE A 225 -11.80 -1.41 1.75
C ILE A 225 -11.30 -2.69 2.44
N LEU A 226 -11.46 -2.78 3.76
CA LEU A 226 -10.98 -3.94 4.54
C LEU A 226 -12.04 -5.05 4.66
N TRP A 227 -13.27 -4.69 4.96
CA TRP A 227 -14.32 -5.61 5.42
C TRP A 227 -15.45 -5.80 4.40
N GLY A 228 -15.41 -5.09 3.28
CA GLY A 228 -16.40 -5.29 2.23
C GLY A 228 -16.20 -6.65 1.52
N ASP A 229 -17.23 -7.06 0.81
CA ASP A 229 -17.27 -8.28 0.00
C ASP A 229 -17.17 -8.01 -1.51
N GLY A 230 -16.98 -6.74 -1.87
CA GLY A 230 -16.92 -6.28 -3.25
C GLY A 230 -15.53 -6.37 -3.88
N ILE A 231 -15.48 -6.10 -5.18
CA ILE A 231 -14.23 -6.06 -5.97
C ILE A 231 -13.25 -4.95 -5.55
N ASP A 232 -13.71 -4.00 -4.77
CA ASP A 232 -12.95 -2.87 -4.23
C ASP A 232 -12.59 -3.08 -2.74
N SER A 233 -12.63 -4.32 -2.28
CA SER A 233 -12.23 -4.72 -0.93
C SER A 233 -10.96 -5.57 -0.95
N VAL A 234 -10.33 -5.74 0.21
CA VAL A 234 -9.16 -6.62 0.40
C VAL A 234 -9.50 -8.02 -0.11
N ARG A 235 -8.60 -8.57 -0.92
CA ARG A 235 -8.78 -9.89 -1.55
C ARG A 235 -8.03 -10.97 -0.84
N ASP A 236 -6.80 -10.68 -0.48
CA ASP A 236 -5.91 -11.65 0.15
C ASP A 236 -5.38 -11.10 1.47
N VAL A 237 -5.43 -11.93 2.50
CA VAL A 237 -4.81 -11.66 3.80
C VAL A 237 -3.70 -12.68 4.01
N TRP A 238 -2.48 -12.17 4.13
CA TRP A 238 -1.27 -12.95 4.31
C TRP A 238 -0.85 -12.91 5.77
N PHE A 239 -0.81 -14.06 6.41
CA PHE A 239 -0.38 -14.18 7.80
C PHE A 239 1.11 -14.51 7.85
N LEU A 240 1.87 -13.68 8.59
CA LEU A 240 3.29 -13.93 8.88
C LEU A 240 3.40 -14.44 10.32
N GLU A 241 4.07 -15.58 10.48
CA GLU A 241 4.35 -16.24 11.77
C GLU A 241 5.82 -16.08 12.18
#